data_77d7ebe4b0db03e24985283c245dba65
#
_entry.id   77d7ebe4b0db03e24985283c245dba65
#
_cell.length_a   1.000
_cell.length_b   1.000
_cell.length_c   1.000
_cell.angle_alpha   90.00
_cell.angle_beta   90.00
_cell.angle_gamma   90.00
#
_symmetry.space_group_name_H-M   'P 1'
#
loop_
_entity.id
_entity.type
_entity.pdbx_description
1 polymer ?
#
loop_
_entity_poly.entity_id
_entity_poly.type
_entity_poly.pdbx_seq_one_letter_code
_entity_poly.pdbx_strand_id
1 'polypeptide(L)' 'MSGYWHEERVRERAYRLWEQAGRPEGMSAQHWAQAQAEIVAEEQGLEDELKREADGAV' A
#
# COMPACT_ATOMS: atom_id res chain seq x y z
N MET A 1 -13.73 -1.21 10.98
CA MET A 1 -13.74 -2.07 9.80
C MET A 1 -12.67 -1.71 8.79
N SER A 2 -12.45 -0.44 8.59
CA SER A 2 -11.45 0.00 7.62
C SER A 2 -10.03 -0.47 7.94
N GLY A 3 -9.69 -0.60 9.22
CA GLY A 3 -8.37 -1.08 9.63
C GLY A 3 -8.13 -2.53 9.25
N TYR A 4 -9.17 -3.33 9.30
CA TYR A 4 -9.09 -4.75 8.95
C TYR A 4 -8.80 -4.93 7.47
N TRP A 5 -9.50 -4.22 6.65
CA TRP A 5 -9.35 -4.19 5.21
C TRP A 5 -7.94 -3.74 4.82
N HIS A 6 -7.45 -2.73 5.51
CA HIS A 6 -6.12 -2.19 5.26
C HIS A 6 -5.04 -3.25 5.54
N GLU A 7 -5.18 -3.99 6.62
CA GLU A 7 -4.23 -5.04 6.97
C GLU A 7 -4.14 -6.12 5.89
N GLU A 8 -5.26 -6.51 5.35
CA GLU A 8 -5.27 -7.52 4.30
C GLU A 8 -4.54 -7.05 3.05
N ARG A 9 -4.75 -5.81 2.67
CA ARG A 9 -4.06 -5.25 1.50
C ARG A 9 -2.56 -5.18 1.73
N VAL A 10 -2.15 -4.77 2.92
CA VAL A 10 -0.73 -4.72 3.27
C VAL A 10 -0.12 -6.11 3.21
N ARG A 11 -0.82 -7.10 3.73
CA ARG A 11 -0.33 -8.47 3.73
C ARG A 11 -0.13 -8.99 2.30
N GLU A 12 -1.08 -8.77 1.44
CA GLU A 12 -0.98 -9.19 0.05
C GLU A 12 0.19 -8.51 -0.67
N ARG A 13 0.33 -7.21 -0.45
CA ARG A 13 1.42 -6.47 -1.06
C ARG A 13 2.77 -6.95 -0.54
N ALA A 14 2.87 -7.18 0.77
CA ALA A 14 4.10 -7.68 1.38
C ALA A 14 4.47 -9.04 0.81
N TYR A 15 3.49 -9.90 0.61
CA TYR A 15 3.73 -11.21 0.04
C TYR A 15 4.29 -11.11 -1.38
N ARG A 16 3.73 -10.23 -2.19
CA ARG A 16 4.22 -10.01 -3.55
C ARG A 16 5.65 -9.50 -3.55
N LEU A 17 5.95 -8.54 -2.67
CA LEU A 17 7.31 -8.00 -2.58
C LEU A 17 8.29 -9.10 -2.19
N TRP A 18 7.90 -9.95 -1.28
CA TRP A 18 8.72 -11.06 -0.84
C TRP A 18 8.99 -12.05 -1.98
N GLU A 19 7.96 -12.37 -2.74
CA GLU A 19 8.12 -13.26 -3.89
C GLU A 19 9.01 -12.66 -4.96
N GLN A 20 8.82 -11.39 -5.26
CA GLN A 20 9.62 -10.69 -6.26
C GLN A 20 11.09 -10.60 -5.85
N ALA A 21 11.33 -10.54 -4.55
CA ALA A 21 12.71 -10.48 -4.04
C ALA A 21 13.39 -11.84 -4.00
N GLY A 22 12.68 -12.93 -4.33
CA GLY A 22 13.24 -14.26 -4.32
C GLY A 22 13.00 -15.02 -3.05
N ARG A 23 12.02 -14.62 -2.28
CA ARG A 23 11.62 -15.26 -1.02
C ARG A 23 12.74 -15.32 0.01
N PRO A 24 13.40 -14.19 0.29
CA PRO A 24 14.50 -14.18 1.25
C PRO A 24 14.00 -14.43 2.67
N GLU A 25 14.79 -15.16 3.44
CA GLU A 25 14.47 -15.41 4.84
C GLU A 25 14.75 -14.16 5.68
N GLY A 26 13.93 -13.95 6.69
CA GLY A 26 14.15 -12.88 7.65
C GLY A 26 13.85 -11.49 7.17
N MET A 27 13.25 -11.36 5.98
CA MET A 27 12.95 -10.04 5.40
C MET A 27 11.48 -9.66 5.52
N SER A 28 10.69 -10.46 6.23
CA SER A 28 9.25 -10.23 6.29
C SER A 28 8.89 -8.88 6.92
N ALA A 29 9.60 -8.47 7.95
CA ALA A 29 9.34 -7.20 8.62
C ALA A 29 9.59 -6.01 7.68
N GLN A 30 10.68 -6.09 6.91
CA GLN A 30 11.00 -5.04 5.94
C GLN A 30 9.96 -4.97 4.83
N HIS A 31 9.55 -6.12 4.32
CA HIS A 31 8.56 -6.16 3.26
C HIS A 31 7.19 -5.65 3.76
N TRP A 32 6.86 -5.96 4.99
CA TRP A 32 5.63 -5.45 5.60
C TRP A 32 5.66 -3.93 5.68
N ALA A 33 6.76 -3.37 6.20
CA ALA A 33 6.89 -1.92 6.32
C ALA A 33 6.84 -1.24 4.96
N GLN A 34 7.50 -1.83 3.96
CA GLN A 34 7.47 -1.30 2.61
C GLN A 34 6.07 -1.36 2.02
N ALA A 35 5.40 -2.49 2.18
CA ALA A 35 4.04 -2.66 1.68
C ALA A 35 3.10 -1.65 2.31
N GLN A 36 3.23 -1.43 3.60
CA GLN A 36 2.41 -0.48 4.32
C GLN A 36 2.60 0.93 3.77
N ALA A 37 3.85 1.32 3.55
CA ALA A 37 4.16 2.63 2.99
C ALA A 37 3.59 2.77 1.58
N GLU A 38 3.67 1.72 0.77
CA GLU A 38 3.13 1.75 -0.59
C GLU A 38 1.62 1.89 -0.59
N ILE A 39 0.94 1.13 0.27
CA ILE A 39 -0.52 1.20 0.35
C ILE A 39 -0.98 2.58 0.81
N VAL A 40 -0.31 3.15 1.81
CA VAL A 40 -0.64 4.49 2.29
C VAL A 40 -0.43 5.52 1.19
N ALA A 41 0.67 5.41 0.46
CA ALA A 41 0.95 6.33 -0.63
C ALA A 41 -0.09 6.22 -1.74
N GLU A 42 -0.54 5.02 -2.06
CA GLU A 42 -1.57 4.83 -3.07
C GLU A 42 -2.89 5.46 -2.65
N GLU A 43 -3.26 5.29 -1.39
CA GLU A 43 -4.48 5.88 -0.85
C GLU A 43 -4.42 7.40 -0.87
N GLN A 44 -3.29 7.97 -0.47
CA GLN A 44 -3.10 9.42 -0.48
C GLN A 44 -3.10 9.98 -1.89
N GLY A 45 -2.49 9.26 -2.82
CA GLY A 45 -2.49 9.65 -4.22
C GLY A 45 -3.88 9.71 -4.80
N LEU A 46 -4.71 8.74 -4.44
CA LEU A 46 -6.09 8.69 -4.89
C LEU A 46 -6.88 9.87 -4.34
N GLU A 47 -6.71 10.18 -3.07
CA GLU A 47 -7.37 11.32 -2.45
C GLU A 47 -6.96 12.63 -3.11
N ASP A 48 -5.69 12.79 -3.41
CA ASP A 48 -5.19 13.98 -4.09
C ASP A 48 -5.77 14.12 -5.48
N GLU A 49 -5.89 13.01 -6.19
CA GLU A 49 -6.50 13.02 -7.52
C GLU A 49 -7.96 13.43 -7.47
N LEU A 50 -8.70 12.92 -6.50
CA LEU A 50 -10.09 13.29 -6.33
C LEU A 50 -10.26 14.76 -5.99
N LYS A 51 -9.37 15.30 -5.18
CA LYS A 51 -9.38 16.72 -4.83
C LYS A 51 -9.08 17.58 -6.05
N ARG A 52 -8.15 17.15 -6.87
CA ARG A 52 -7.80 17.88 -8.10
C ARG A 52 -8.98 17.94 -9.05
N GLU A 53 -9.68 16.84 -9.19
CA GLU A 53 -10.85 16.80 -10.06
C GLU A 53 -11.92 17.76 -9.58
N ALA A 54 -12.14 17.81 -8.26
CA ALA A 54 -13.11 18.71 -7.69
C ALA A 54 -12.73 20.17 -7.94
N ASP A 55 -11.47 20.50 -7.80
CA ASP A 55 -10.97 21.84 -8.08
C ASP A 55 -11.01 22.16 -9.57
N GLY A 56 -10.71 21.19 -10.39
CA GLY A 56 -10.67 21.37 -11.83
C GLY A 56 -12.05 21.49 -12.45
N ALA A 57 -13.10 21.09 -11.74
CA ALA A 57 -14.45 21.16 -12.24
C ALA A 57 -15.02 22.58 -12.22
N VAL A 58 -14.31 23.48 -11.60
CA VAL A 58 -14.70 24.88 -11.59
C VAL A 58 -14.28 25.58 -12.89
#